data_e0c1cdb2b7b750cde9ad17caf1a5139e
#
_entry.id   e0c1cdb2b7b750cde9ad17caf1a5139e
#
_cell.length_a   1.000
_cell.length_b   1.000
_cell.length_c   1.000
_cell.angle_alpha   90.00
_cell.angle_beta   90.00
_cell.angle_gamma   90.00
#
_symmetry.space_group_name_H-M   'P 1'
#
loop_
_entity.id
_entity.type
_entity.pdbx_description
1 polymer ?
#
loop_
_entity_poly.entity_id
_entity_poly.type
_entity_poly.pdbx_seq_one_letter_code
_entity_poly.pdbx_strand_id
1 'polypeptide(L)'
;MKSAIRFSVMGLALALAVSGCGGTKSETSDGETVTVPAGTPPIWSLTGLPGPDNAQIQPIVVVKIENDPIVRPQTGLDRADLIFEELVEGGMTRFAVVYQSDLPDEVGPVRSVRHVDVAIAEPIADAFVFSGGARRTMKFVKRKIPTSISIVNEGAPGMYRKPGIPAPHDIFLKMSEMLDSIAPKNTLSTGFFVRPEVKPVVESASPSASSSASASPKPSSTALTGKPVTQVGVKFSSFSGPNWKWNAADKMWMRSEGIKPFLNKDGTQFGTNNLMIIEVREIDAGYKGSTGGYVPRTVLTGSGRAWVLSNGRATEVAWRKPFVNAQMELTDTSGNPFTMP
;
A
#
# COMPACT_ATOMS: atom_id res chain seq x y z
N MET A 1 -3.21 58.48 -35.46
CA MET A 1 -3.53 58.33 -36.91
C MET A 1 -3.72 56.84 -37.22
N LYS A 2 -4.94 56.50 -37.61
CA LYS A 2 -5.42 55.55 -38.62
C LYS A 2 -4.89 54.11 -38.50
N SER A 3 -5.63 53.02 -38.58
CA SER A 3 -6.99 52.78 -39.09
C SER A 3 -7.42 51.37 -38.68
N ALA A 4 -8.68 51.22 -38.36
CA ALA A 4 -9.36 49.94 -38.19
C ALA A 4 -9.68 49.31 -39.53
N ILE A 5 -9.67 47.99 -39.64
CA ILE A 5 -10.44 47.26 -40.67
C ILE A 5 -11.12 46.06 -40.03
N ARG A 6 -12.46 46.13 -39.97
CA ARG A 6 -13.37 45.03 -39.72
C ARG A 6 -13.67 44.32 -41.05
N PHE A 7 -13.72 42.99 -41.05
CA PHE A 7 -14.52 42.23 -42.01
C PHE A 7 -15.35 41.15 -41.30
N SER A 8 -16.66 41.38 -41.39
CA SER A 8 -17.70 40.36 -41.23
C SER A 8 -17.93 39.67 -42.54
N VAL A 9 -18.02 38.34 -42.56
CA VAL A 9 -18.77 37.61 -43.59
C VAL A 9 -19.54 36.48 -42.96
N MET A 10 -20.78 36.44 -43.36
CA MET A 10 -21.92 35.67 -42.89
C MET A 10 -22.07 34.39 -43.73
N GLY A 11 -22.43 33.29 -43.11
CA GLY A 11 -23.40 32.29 -43.53
C GLY A 11 -23.00 31.31 -44.63
N LEU A 12 -23.13 30.05 -44.36
CA LEU A 12 -24.10 29.17 -45.04
C LEU A 12 -24.08 27.76 -44.44
N ALA A 13 -25.22 27.28 -44.01
CA ALA A 13 -25.45 25.90 -43.64
C ALA A 13 -25.63 25.05 -44.89
N LEU A 14 -25.00 23.87 -44.94
CA LEU A 14 -25.43 22.81 -45.87
C LEU A 14 -25.25 21.44 -45.17
N ALA A 15 -26.38 20.80 -44.93
CA ALA A 15 -26.45 19.41 -44.50
C ALA A 15 -26.31 18.50 -45.74
N LEU A 16 -25.40 17.54 -45.65
CA LEU A 16 -25.38 16.40 -46.58
C LEU A 16 -25.07 15.12 -45.77
N ALA A 17 -26.07 14.27 -45.71
CA ALA A 17 -25.94 12.90 -45.28
C ALA A 17 -25.36 12.07 -46.41
N VAL A 18 -24.24 11.35 -46.18
CA VAL A 18 -23.80 10.25 -47.02
C VAL A 18 -23.36 9.10 -46.15
N SER A 19 -24.08 8.00 -46.27
CA SER A 19 -23.69 6.65 -45.81
C SER A 19 -22.48 6.16 -46.61
N GLY A 20 -21.49 5.60 -45.94
CA GLY A 20 -20.36 4.92 -46.59
C GLY A 20 -19.56 4.10 -45.60
N CYS A 21 -19.69 2.78 -45.68
CA CYS A 21 -18.86 1.78 -45.02
C CYS A 21 -17.38 1.88 -45.39
N GLY A 22 -16.48 1.60 -44.45
CA GLY A 22 -15.11 1.26 -44.75
C GLY A 22 -14.17 1.53 -43.58
N GLY A 23 -13.79 0.45 -42.86
CA GLY A 23 -13.06 0.46 -41.65
C GLY A 23 -11.62 0.94 -41.68
N THR A 24 -11.20 1.34 -40.50
CA THR A 24 -9.88 1.04 -39.90
C THR A 24 -10.03 1.21 -38.37
N LYS A 25 -9.92 0.14 -37.65
CA LYS A 25 -9.93 0.15 -36.20
C LYS A 25 -8.60 0.70 -35.71
N SER A 26 -8.61 1.84 -35.04
CA SER A 26 -7.57 2.20 -34.10
C SER A 26 -7.99 1.58 -32.75
N GLU A 27 -7.23 0.61 -32.30
CA GLU A 27 -7.42 0.01 -30.98
C GLU A 27 -6.97 1.02 -29.93
N THR A 28 -7.93 1.74 -29.34
CA THR A 28 -7.81 2.33 -28.03
C THR A 28 -8.05 1.20 -27.03
N SER A 29 -7.07 0.90 -26.21
CA SER A 29 -7.21 -0.02 -25.08
C SER A 29 -8.21 0.58 -24.10
N ASP A 30 -9.46 0.14 -24.20
CA ASP A 30 -10.49 0.41 -23.21
C ASP A 30 -10.11 -0.34 -21.92
N GLY A 31 -9.67 0.43 -20.92
CA GLY A 31 -9.62 -0.06 -19.56
C GLY A 31 -11.06 -0.38 -19.12
N GLU A 32 -11.40 -1.65 -19.07
CA GLU A 32 -12.68 -2.10 -18.52
C GLU A 32 -12.81 -1.60 -17.09
N THR A 33 -13.70 -0.64 -16.91
CA THR A 33 -14.15 -0.19 -15.59
C THR A 33 -15.05 -1.30 -15.05
N VAL A 34 -14.51 -2.14 -14.17
CA VAL A 34 -15.31 -3.15 -13.46
C VAL A 34 -16.26 -2.43 -12.51
N THR A 35 -17.49 -2.21 -12.95
CA THR A 35 -18.57 -1.75 -12.09
C THR A 35 -19.02 -2.91 -11.21
N VAL A 36 -18.75 -2.82 -9.90
CA VAL A 36 -19.25 -3.78 -8.91
C VAL A 36 -20.77 -3.64 -8.84
N PRO A 37 -21.57 -4.71 -9.02
CA PRO A 37 -23.03 -4.65 -8.89
C PRO A 37 -23.43 -4.09 -7.51
N ALA A 38 -24.44 -3.26 -7.47
CA ALA A 38 -24.98 -2.73 -6.21
C ALA A 38 -25.38 -3.89 -5.28
N GLY A 39 -24.84 -3.91 -4.05
CA GLY A 39 -25.12 -4.96 -3.06
C GLY A 39 -24.06 -6.04 -2.93
N THR A 40 -23.00 -6.05 -3.77
CA THR A 40 -21.87 -6.95 -3.56
C THR A 40 -20.81 -6.24 -2.73
N PRO A 41 -20.35 -6.82 -1.58
CA PRO A 41 -19.29 -6.18 -0.78
C PRO A 41 -18.01 -6.06 -1.62
N PRO A 42 -17.28 -4.93 -1.52
CA PRO A 42 -16.02 -4.77 -2.24
C PRO A 42 -14.98 -5.77 -1.71
N ILE A 43 -14.15 -6.30 -2.60
CA ILE A 43 -12.95 -7.05 -2.20
C ILE A 43 -11.83 -6.03 -2.00
N TRP A 44 -11.33 -5.90 -0.76
CA TRP A 44 -10.23 -5.00 -0.46
C TRP A 44 -8.96 -5.38 -1.23
N SER A 45 -8.44 -4.46 -2.02
CA SER A 45 -7.30 -4.73 -2.91
C SER A 45 -6.00 -5.04 -2.16
N LEU A 46 -5.84 -4.58 -0.93
CA LEU A 46 -4.67 -4.86 -0.10
C LEU A 46 -4.72 -6.25 0.52
N THR A 47 -5.85 -6.61 1.11
CA THR A 47 -5.99 -7.87 1.86
C THR A 47 -6.59 -9.01 1.03
N GLY A 48 -7.40 -8.70 -0.01
CA GLY A 48 -8.19 -9.68 -0.78
C GLY A 48 -9.38 -10.23 -0.02
N LEU A 49 -9.69 -9.66 1.13
CA LEU A 49 -10.85 -10.03 1.92
C LEU A 49 -12.08 -9.22 1.50
N PRO A 50 -13.28 -9.79 1.60
CA PRO A 50 -14.50 -9.03 1.36
C PRO A 50 -14.68 -7.97 2.45
N GLY A 51 -15.11 -6.79 2.03
CA GLY A 51 -15.58 -5.76 2.94
C GLY A 51 -16.95 -6.11 3.54
N PRO A 52 -17.44 -5.33 4.52
CA PRO A 52 -18.81 -5.45 5.00
C PRO A 52 -19.84 -5.22 3.89
N ASP A 53 -21.04 -5.79 4.03
CA ASP A 53 -22.14 -5.54 3.13
C ASP A 53 -22.41 -4.03 3.05
N ASN A 54 -22.57 -3.51 1.83
CA ASN A 54 -22.74 -2.08 1.55
C ASN A 54 -21.55 -1.17 1.93
N ALA A 55 -20.36 -1.72 2.16
CA ALA A 55 -19.17 -0.92 2.37
C ALA A 55 -18.88 -0.04 1.14
N GLN A 56 -18.57 1.22 1.39
CA GLN A 56 -18.08 2.12 0.35
C GLN A 56 -16.62 1.80 0.04
N ILE A 57 -16.22 2.05 -1.20
CA ILE A 57 -14.81 1.93 -1.60
C ILE A 57 -13.98 2.95 -0.80
N GLN A 58 -13.07 2.45 0.01
CA GLN A 58 -12.15 3.26 0.80
C GLN A 58 -10.88 3.58 0.00
N PRO A 59 -10.32 4.80 0.13
CA PRO A 59 -9.03 5.13 -0.42
C PRO A 59 -7.91 4.38 0.29
N ILE A 60 -6.82 4.10 -0.41
CA ILE A 60 -5.60 3.59 0.20
C ILE A 60 -4.77 4.77 0.70
N VAL A 61 -4.57 4.82 2.01
CA VAL A 61 -3.76 5.84 2.68
C VAL A 61 -2.46 5.23 3.18
N VAL A 62 -1.33 5.77 2.74
CA VAL A 62 -0.01 5.39 3.26
C VAL A 62 0.48 6.48 4.22
N VAL A 63 0.88 6.10 5.43
CA VAL A 63 1.38 7.03 6.44
C VAL A 63 2.78 6.62 6.89
N LYS A 64 3.73 7.56 6.87
CA LYS A 64 5.07 7.32 7.40
C LYS A 64 5.08 7.48 8.90
N ILE A 65 5.32 6.40 9.65
CA ILE A 65 5.26 6.34 11.12
C ILE A 65 6.63 6.06 11.70
N GLU A 66 6.90 6.68 12.85
CA GLU A 66 8.12 6.52 13.63
C GLU A 66 8.17 5.15 14.33
N ASN A 67 9.39 4.59 14.46
CA ASN A 67 9.63 3.38 15.25
C ASN A 67 10.72 3.55 16.31
N ASP A 68 10.99 4.78 16.75
CA ASP A 68 11.86 5.01 17.91
C ASP A 68 11.23 4.39 19.18
N PRO A 69 12.02 3.71 20.03
CA PRO A 69 11.50 3.15 21.29
C PRO A 69 10.78 4.15 22.19
N ILE A 70 11.16 5.43 22.15
CA ILE A 70 10.57 6.49 22.99
C ILE A 70 9.10 6.79 22.66
N VAL A 71 8.65 6.46 21.44
CA VAL A 71 7.29 6.77 20.97
C VAL A 71 6.34 5.58 21.04
N ARG A 72 6.85 4.43 21.44
CA ARG A 72 6.04 3.20 21.52
C ARG A 72 5.16 3.20 22.76
N PRO A 73 3.90 2.74 22.67
CA PRO A 73 3.21 2.23 21.49
C PRO A 73 2.72 3.36 20.57
N GLN A 74 2.84 3.13 19.25
CA GLN A 74 2.33 4.05 18.24
C GLN A 74 0.79 4.05 18.22
N THR A 75 0.21 5.13 17.73
CA THR A 75 -1.24 5.26 17.56
C THR A 75 -1.66 4.77 16.19
N GLY A 76 -2.68 3.90 16.12
CA GLY A 76 -3.31 3.41 14.90
C GLY A 76 -2.53 2.32 14.15
N LEU A 77 -1.40 1.82 14.68
CA LEU A 77 -0.60 0.80 14.01
C LEU A 77 -1.33 -0.55 13.92
N ASP A 78 -2.16 -0.86 14.89
CA ASP A 78 -2.97 -2.07 15.04
C ASP A 78 -4.13 -2.17 14.02
N ARG A 79 -4.46 -1.06 13.34
CA ARG A 79 -5.54 -0.98 12.35
C ARG A 79 -5.04 -1.10 10.89
N ALA A 80 -3.75 -1.35 10.70
CA ALA A 80 -3.12 -1.36 9.39
C ALA A 80 -3.41 -2.64 8.59
N ASP A 81 -3.68 -2.49 7.30
CA ASP A 81 -3.74 -3.61 6.35
C ASP A 81 -2.35 -4.15 5.99
N LEU A 82 -1.37 -3.25 5.78
CA LEU A 82 0.02 -3.61 5.52
C LEU A 82 0.96 -2.67 6.28
N ILE A 83 2.10 -3.20 6.73
CA ILE A 83 3.17 -2.43 7.34
C ILE A 83 4.49 -2.81 6.69
N PHE A 84 5.16 -1.83 6.10
CA PHE A 84 6.53 -1.97 5.61
C PHE A 84 7.48 -1.40 6.66
N GLU A 85 8.41 -2.20 7.13
CA GLU A 85 9.48 -1.75 8.02
C GLU A 85 10.78 -1.63 7.22
N GLU A 86 11.45 -0.49 7.35
CA GLU A 86 12.65 -0.18 6.60
C GLU A 86 13.73 0.46 7.47
N LEU A 87 14.99 0.21 7.13
CA LEU A 87 16.13 0.85 7.78
C LEU A 87 16.20 2.33 7.42
N VAL A 88 16.48 3.16 8.42
CA VAL A 88 16.73 4.60 8.28
C VAL A 88 18.05 4.97 8.94
N GLU A 89 18.34 6.27 9.03
CA GLU A 89 19.58 6.77 9.64
C GLU A 89 19.73 6.30 11.09
N GLY A 90 20.96 6.19 11.54
CA GLY A 90 21.28 5.79 12.93
C GLY A 90 21.03 4.33 13.24
N GLY A 91 20.79 3.49 12.24
CA GLY A 91 20.49 2.08 12.43
C GLY A 91 19.07 1.80 12.98
N MET A 92 18.23 2.82 13.03
CA MET A 92 16.81 2.70 13.41
C MET A 92 15.96 2.26 12.22
N THR A 93 14.70 1.90 12.51
CA THR A 93 13.72 1.65 11.45
C THR A 93 12.57 2.66 11.50
N ARG A 94 11.80 2.72 10.42
CA ARG A 94 10.51 3.40 10.34
C ARG A 94 9.51 2.51 9.63
N PHE A 95 8.24 2.83 9.82
CA PHE A 95 7.15 2.15 9.16
C PHE A 95 6.56 3.01 8.03
N ALA A 96 6.28 2.40 6.88
CA ALA A 96 5.29 2.90 5.94
C ALA A 96 4.04 2.03 6.15
N VAL A 97 3.02 2.62 6.74
CA VAL A 97 1.80 1.93 7.17
C VAL A 97 0.69 2.23 6.19
N VAL A 98 0.01 1.20 5.75
CA VAL A 98 -1.00 1.26 4.70
C VAL A 98 -2.36 0.88 5.27
N TYR A 99 -3.34 1.75 5.05
CA TYR A 99 -4.71 1.61 5.53
C TYR A 99 -5.68 1.61 4.35
N GLN A 100 -6.68 0.76 4.38
CA GLN A 100 -7.81 0.72 3.45
C GLN A 100 -9.06 0.16 4.11
N SER A 101 -8.98 -1.07 4.67
CA SER A 101 -10.15 -1.78 5.19
C SER A 101 -10.63 -1.22 6.52
N ASP A 102 -9.72 -0.65 7.30
CA ASP A 102 -9.94 -0.10 8.62
C ASP A 102 -9.15 1.21 8.80
N LEU A 103 -9.86 2.34 8.77
CA LEU A 103 -9.26 3.67 8.85
C LEU A 103 -9.33 4.18 10.30
N PRO A 104 -8.18 4.27 11.03
CA PRO A 104 -8.17 4.76 12.40
C PRO A 104 -8.46 6.26 12.47
N ASP A 105 -9.06 6.74 13.56
CA ASP A 105 -9.33 8.16 13.77
C ASP A 105 -8.05 9.00 13.83
N GLU A 106 -7.02 8.45 14.50
CA GLU A 106 -5.74 9.12 14.71
C GLU A 106 -4.56 8.17 14.41
N VAL A 107 -3.53 8.71 13.74
CA VAL A 107 -2.31 7.97 13.40
C VAL A 107 -1.07 8.76 13.78
N GLY A 108 -0.07 8.08 14.35
CA GLY A 108 1.21 8.73 14.61
C GLY A 108 2.10 8.04 15.65
N PRO A 109 3.28 8.62 15.92
CA PRO A 109 3.82 9.87 15.33
C PRO A 109 4.20 9.76 13.87
N VAL A 110 3.79 10.77 13.08
CA VAL A 110 4.12 10.84 11.65
C VAL A 110 5.55 11.34 11.47
N ARG A 111 6.32 10.68 10.60
CA ARG A 111 7.75 10.97 10.40
C ARG A 111 8.14 11.23 8.95
N SER A 112 9.42 11.57 8.81
CA SER A 112 9.99 11.99 7.52
C SER A 112 10.08 10.83 6.55
N VAL A 113 9.71 11.12 5.30
CA VAL A 113 9.79 10.22 4.15
C VAL A 113 11.24 9.83 3.82
N ARG A 114 11.41 8.62 3.29
CA ARG A 114 12.64 8.12 2.71
C ARG A 114 12.44 7.76 1.23
N HIS A 115 13.52 7.58 0.53
CA HIS A 115 13.47 7.38 -0.92
C HIS A 115 12.68 6.11 -1.31
N VAL A 116 12.79 5.04 -0.51
CA VAL A 116 12.10 3.77 -0.73
C VAL A 116 10.57 3.89 -0.62
N ASP A 117 10.08 4.83 0.19
CA ASP A 117 8.64 5.04 0.38
C ASP A 117 7.90 5.30 -0.95
N VAL A 118 8.60 5.87 -1.93
CA VAL A 118 8.02 6.06 -3.27
C VAL A 118 7.73 4.73 -3.95
N ALA A 119 8.62 3.73 -3.81
CA ALA A 119 8.38 2.41 -4.38
C ALA A 119 7.29 1.61 -3.63
N ILE A 120 6.98 2.01 -2.40
CA ILE A 120 5.87 1.44 -1.61
C ILE A 120 4.56 2.14 -1.98
N ALA A 121 4.54 3.47 -1.97
CA ALA A 121 3.31 4.25 -2.05
C ALA A 121 2.85 4.52 -3.51
N GLU A 122 3.77 4.79 -4.46
CA GLU A 122 3.40 5.14 -5.84
C GLU A 122 2.46 4.12 -6.52
N PRO A 123 2.63 2.79 -6.34
CA PRO A 123 1.75 1.82 -6.99
C PRO A 123 0.35 1.73 -6.38
N ILE A 124 0.15 2.17 -5.14
CA ILE A 124 -1.07 1.87 -4.40
C ILE A 124 -1.77 3.08 -3.79
N ALA A 125 -1.01 4.12 -3.37
CA ALA A 125 -1.54 5.17 -2.51
C ALA A 125 -2.46 6.13 -3.24
N ASP A 126 -3.63 6.37 -2.67
CA ASP A 126 -4.51 7.47 -3.00
C ASP A 126 -4.12 8.75 -2.26
N ALA A 127 -3.55 8.58 -1.06
CA ALA A 127 -2.86 9.63 -0.32
C ALA A 127 -1.59 9.08 0.36
N PHE A 128 -0.53 9.86 0.36
CA PHE A 128 0.70 9.54 1.09
C PHE A 128 1.05 10.65 2.07
N VAL A 129 1.06 10.33 3.37
CA VAL A 129 1.23 11.28 4.47
C VAL A 129 2.58 11.09 5.17
N PHE A 130 3.32 12.17 5.34
CA PHE A 130 4.61 12.19 6.04
C PHE A 130 4.92 13.57 6.64
N SER A 131 5.80 13.66 7.63
CA SER A 131 6.08 14.94 8.30
C SER A 131 7.04 15.86 7.55
N GLY A 132 7.78 15.36 6.57
CA GLY A 132 8.82 16.09 5.87
C GLY A 132 9.88 15.14 5.33
N GLY A 133 11.09 15.64 5.06
CA GLY A 133 12.18 14.81 4.55
C GLY A 133 13.32 15.65 3.94
N ALA A 134 14.36 14.98 3.47
CA ALA A 134 15.41 15.63 2.71
C ALA A 134 14.81 16.27 1.44
N ARG A 135 15.24 17.50 1.13
CA ARG A 135 14.70 18.29 0.01
C ARG A 135 14.64 17.51 -1.32
N ARG A 136 15.69 16.73 -1.59
CA ARG A 136 15.77 15.88 -2.78
C ARG A 136 14.70 14.79 -2.78
N THR A 137 14.51 14.12 -1.66
CA THR A 137 13.49 13.07 -1.47
C THR A 137 12.08 13.65 -1.61
N MET A 138 11.78 14.77 -0.94
CA MET A 138 10.49 15.44 -1.04
C MET A 138 10.14 15.85 -2.48
N LYS A 139 11.13 16.40 -3.23
CA LYS A 139 10.95 16.73 -4.65
C LYS A 139 10.63 15.48 -5.49
N PHE A 140 11.25 14.35 -5.17
CA PHE A 140 11.00 13.08 -5.84
C PHE A 140 9.59 12.54 -5.52
N VAL A 141 9.18 12.54 -4.25
CA VAL A 141 7.85 12.14 -3.80
C VAL A 141 6.77 12.98 -4.50
N LYS A 142 6.86 14.32 -4.43
CA LYS A 142 5.86 15.21 -5.02
C LYS A 142 5.68 15.00 -6.52
N ARG A 143 6.74 14.63 -7.22
CA ARG A 143 6.68 14.33 -8.67
C ARG A 143 5.99 13.00 -8.96
N LYS A 144 6.17 12.01 -8.06
CA LYS A 144 5.70 10.63 -8.25
C LYS A 144 4.32 10.39 -7.64
N ILE A 145 4.04 11.05 -6.54
CA ILE A 145 2.79 10.93 -5.78
C ILE A 145 2.24 12.35 -5.56
N PRO A 146 1.51 12.91 -6.55
CA PRO A 146 0.98 14.28 -6.46
C PRO A 146 0.06 14.50 -5.26
N THR A 147 -0.64 13.46 -4.82
CA THR A 147 -1.54 13.44 -3.64
C THR A 147 -0.77 13.32 -2.31
N SER A 148 0.54 13.56 -2.30
CA SER A 148 1.33 13.52 -1.07
C SER A 148 1.07 14.74 -0.18
N ILE A 149 0.88 14.48 1.12
CA ILE A 149 0.54 15.46 2.16
C ILE A 149 1.68 15.52 3.17
N SER A 150 2.12 16.75 3.50
CA SER A 150 3.17 16.95 4.50
C SER A 150 2.92 18.23 5.29
N ILE A 151 3.17 18.18 6.60
CA ILE A 151 2.99 19.34 7.50
C ILE A 151 3.90 20.55 7.15
N VAL A 152 4.97 20.32 6.37
CA VAL A 152 5.82 21.42 5.87
C VAL A 152 5.17 22.17 4.70
N ASN A 153 4.09 21.65 4.15
CA ASN A 153 3.29 22.32 3.14
C ASN A 153 2.14 23.06 3.84
N GLU A 154 1.85 24.27 3.39
CA GLU A 154 0.66 25.00 3.89
C GLU A 154 -0.61 24.20 3.63
N GLY A 155 -1.52 24.17 4.62
CA GLY A 155 -2.80 23.52 4.50
C GLY A 155 -2.73 21.99 4.50
N ALA A 156 -1.76 21.36 5.16
CA ALA A 156 -1.71 19.91 5.33
C ALA A 156 -2.93 19.41 6.12
N PRO A 157 -3.98 18.89 5.46
CA PRO A 157 -5.23 18.56 6.11
C PRO A 157 -5.05 17.41 7.11
N GLY A 158 -5.69 17.53 8.27
CA GLY A 158 -5.64 16.54 9.35
C GLY A 158 -4.32 16.43 10.09
N MET A 159 -3.23 17.03 9.60
CA MET A 159 -1.94 16.98 10.29
C MET A 159 -1.86 18.08 11.37
N TYR A 160 -1.42 17.69 12.57
CA TYR A 160 -1.30 18.60 13.69
C TYR A 160 -0.15 18.21 14.63
N ARG A 161 0.22 19.12 15.53
CA ARG A 161 1.16 18.85 16.62
C ARG A 161 0.39 18.50 17.87
N LYS A 162 0.59 17.29 18.39
CA LYS A 162 -0.11 16.78 19.58
C LYS A 162 0.47 17.41 20.83
N PRO A 163 -0.35 18.13 21.63
CA PRO A 163 0.12 18.75 22.87
C PRO A 163 0.70 17.71 23.85
N GLY A 164 1.70 18.10 24.61
CA GLY A 164 2.33 17.25 25.64
C GLY A 164 3.34 16.23 25.11
N ILE A 165 3.55 16.16 23.81
CA ILE A 165 4.59 15.32 23.20
C ILE A 165 5.70 16.26 22.67
N PRO A 166 6.97 16.05 23.06
CA PRO A 166 8.05 16.90 22.60
C PRO A 166 8.36 16.69 21.13
N ALA A 167 8.68 17.77 20.42
CA ALA A 167 9.21 17.67 19.07
C ALA A 167 10.54 16.90 19.07
N PRO A 168 10.81 16.10 18.05
CA PRO A 168 10.13 15.97 16.77
C PRO A 168 9.11 14.80 16.72
N HIS A 169 8.62 14.32 17.86
CA HIS A 169 7.76 13.14 18.01
C HIS A 169 6.26 13.50 18.08
N ASP A 170 5.92 14.77 17.90
CA ASP A 170 4.63 15.38 18.18
C ASP A 170 3.68 15.51 16.99
N ILE A 171 4.06 15.04 15.80
CA ILE A 171 3.22 15.16 14.60
C ILE A 171 2.30 13.97 14.47
N PHE A 172 1.00 14.24 14.40
CA PHE A 172 -0.05 13.24 14.25
C PHE A 172 -0.99 13.60 13.09
N LEU A 173 -1.75 12.62 12.64
CA LEU A 173 -2.76 12.73 11.60
C LEU A 173 -4.12 12.38 12.16
N LYS A 174 -5.12 13.24 11.97
CA LYS A 174 -6.54 12.91 12.08
C LYS A 174 -7.02 12.42 10.73
N MET A 175 -7.40 11.18 10.64
CA MET A 175 -7.68 10.51 9.37
C MET A 175 -8.90 11.14 8.67
N SER A 176 -10.00 11.38 9.39
CA SER A 176 -11.22 11.96 8.81
C SER A 176 -10.98 13.32 8.15
N GLU A 177 -10.27 14.24 8.85
CA GLU A 177 -9.97 15.58 8.32
C GLU A 177 -9.10 15.53 7.05
N MET A 178 -8.22 14.52 6.95
CA MET A 178 -7.42 14.29 5.75
C MET A 178 -8.28 13.71 4.62
N LEU A 179 -9.15 12.74 4.92
CA LEU A 179 -10.05 12.12 3.94
C LEU A 179 -11.01 13.12 3.29
N ASP A 180 -11.53 14.08 4.06
CA ASP A 180 -12.37 15.15 3.56
C ASP A 180 -11.70 16.03 2.49
N SER A 181 -10.35 16.00 2.46
CA SER A 181 -9.54 16.78 1.51
C SER A 181 -9.23 16.04 0.21
N ILE A 182 -9.50 14.75 0.12
CA ILE A 182 -9.26 13.95 -1.09
C ILE A 182 -10.58 13.62 -1.78
N ALA A 183 -10.54 13.53 -3.12
CA ALA A 183 -11.74 13.20 -3.87
C ALA A 183 -12.23 11.78 -3.54
N PRO A 184 -13.56 11.58 -3.39
CA PRO A 184 -14.13 10.25 -3.23
C PRO A 184 -13.72 9.33 -4.39
N LYS A 185 -13.46 8.06 -4.10
CA LYS A 185 -13.14 7.07 -5.12
C LYS A 185 -14.34 6.23 -5.49
N ASN A 186 -14.49 6.01 -6.81
CA ASN A 186 -15.53 5.14 -7.37
C ASN A 186 -14.95 3.80 -7.88
N THR A 187 -13.62 3.65 -7.83
CA THR A 187 -12.91 2.44 -8.29
C THR A 187 -11.89 2.02 -7.24
N LEU A 188 -11.74 0.70 -7.07
CA LEU A 188 -10.69 0.15 -6.20
C LEU A 188 -9.32 0.45 -6.79
N SER A 189 -8.40 0.91 -5.94
CA SER A 189 -6.99 1.00 -6.29
C SER A 189 -6.36 -0.39 -6.37
N THR A 190 -5.33 -0.56 -7.17
CA THR A 190 -4.59 -1.83 -7.25
C THR A 190 -3.86 -2.12 -5.94
N GLY A 191 -3.79 -3.39 -5.54
CA GLY A 191 -3.01 -3.82 -4.39
C GLY A 191 -1.50 -3.75 -4.64
N PHE A 192 -0.70 -3.89 -3.59
CA PHE A 192 0.76 -3.88 -3.69
C PHE A 192 1.32 -5.11 -4.41
N PHE A 193 0.71 -6.28 -4.20
CA PHE A 193 1.08 -7.53 -4.84
C PHE A 193 0.20 -7.82 -6.06
N VAL A 194 0.81 -8.37 -7.10
CA VAL A 194 0.04 -8.94 -8.22
C VAL A 194 -0.76 -10.13 -7.69
N ARG A 195 -2.06 -10.11 -7.96
CA ARG A 195 -2.95 -11.25 -7.73
C ARG A 195 -3.31 -11.86 -9.06
N PRO A 196 -3.23 -13.19 -9.21
CA PRO A 196 -3.78 -13.85 -10.39
C PRO A 196 -5.26 -13.47 -10.50
N GLU A 197 -5.69 -13.07 -11.70
CA GLU A 197 -7.11 -12.83 -11.96
C GLU A 197 -7.90 -14.10 -11.62
N VAL A 198 -8.79 -14.01 -10.66
CA VAL A 198 -9.87 -14.97 -10.53
C VAL A 198 -10.81 -14.67 -11.70
N LYS A 199 -10.61 -15.37 -12.84
CA LYS A 199 -11.57 -15.29 -13.95
C LYS A 199 -12.92 -15.61 -13.36
N PRO A 200 -13.94 -14.74 -13.51
CA PRO A 200 -15.29 -15.10 -13.13
C PRO A 200 -15.63 -16.35 -13.95
N VAL A 201 -16.01 -17.44 -13.28
CA VAL A 201 -16.59 -18.58 -13.95
C VAL A 201 -17.92 -18.07 -14.49
N VAL A 202 -17.93 -17.71 -15.77
CA VAL A 202 -19.16 -17.46 -16.50
C VAL A 202 -19.78 -18.83 -16.68
N GLU A 203 -20.65 -19.18 -15.74
CA GLU A 203 -21.50 -20.37 -15.87
C GLU A 203 -22.42 -20.12 -17.07
N SER A 204 -22.04 -20.68 -18.20
CA SER A 204 -22.87 -20.72 -19.39
C SER A 204 -24.11 -21.54 -19.00
N ALA A 205 -25.20 -20.85 -18.73
CA ALA A 205 -26.48 -21.42 -18.43
C ALA A 205 -27.00 -22.15 -19.69
N SER A 206 -26.84 -23.48 -19.74
CA SER A 206 -27.70 -24.36 -20.52
C SER A 206 -28.68 -25.05 -19.57
N PRO A 207 -29.97 -24.99 -19.85
CA PRO A 207 -30.96 -25.52 -18.93
C PRO A 207 -31.15 -27.01 -19.10
N SER A 208 -30.74 -27.83 -18.13
CA SER A 208 -31.41 -29.10 -17.83
C SER A 208 -30.89 -29.75 -16.55
N ALA A 209 -31.87 -30.13 -15.73
CA ALA A 209 -31.89 -31.15 -14.67
C ALA A 209 -31.30 -30.82 -13.29
N SER A 210 -32.25 -30.76 -12.37
CA SER A 210 -32.22 -30.82 -10.92
C SER A 210 -31.15 -31.72 -10.31
N SER A 211 -30.38 -31.19 -9.33
CA SER A 211 -30.22 -31.81 -8.00
C SER A 211 -29.38 -30.91 -7.09
N SER A 212 -29.83 -30.78 -5.88
CA SER A 212 -29.33 -30.04 -4.75
C SER A 212 -27.86 -30.29 -4.41
N ALA A 213 -27.06 -29.21 -4.26
CA ALA A 213 -26.08 -29.02 -3.18
C ALA A 213 -25.46 -27.65 -3.32
N SER A 214 -25.82 -26.77 -2.41
CA SER A 214 -25.19 -25.47 -2.20
C SER A 214 -23.75 -25.70 -1.70
N ALA A 215 -22.77 -25.50 -2.56
CA ALA A 215 -21.37 -25.38 -2.17
C ALA A 215 -20.89 -24.00 -2.66
N SER A 216 -20.86 -23.03 -1.74
CA SER A 216 -20.14 -21.78 -1.94
C SER A 216 -18.69 -22.11 -2.36
N PRO A 217 -18.11 -21.42 -3.36
CA PRO A 217 -16.73 -21.64 -3.75
C PRO A 217 -15.84 -21.23 -2.57
N LYS A 218 -15.26 -22.23 -1.91
CA LYS A 218 -14.22 -22.05 -0.89
C LYS A 218 -13.03 -21.39 -1.60
N PRO A 219 -12.51 -20.24 -1.10
CA PRO A 219 -11.31 -19.68 -1.68
C PRO A 219 -10.22 -20.73 -1.66
N SER A 220 -9.60 -20.98 -2.79
CA SER A 220 -8.46 -21.89 -2.92
C SER A 220 -7.30 -21.31 -2.11
N SER A 221 -7.23 -21.64 -0.83
CA SER A 221 -6.05 -21.37 -0.04
C SER A 221 -4.94 -22.26 -0.61
N THR A 222 -3.99 -21.67 -1.32
CA THR A 222 -2.75 -22.34 -1.65
C THR A 222 -2.13 -22.79 -0.33
N ALA A 223 -2.24 -24.07 -0.02
CA ALA A 223 -1.69 -24.62 1.21
C ALA A 223 -0.18 -24.33 1.17
N LEU A 224 0.29 -23.48 2.10
CA LEU A 224 1.70 -23.14 2.18
C LEU A 224 2.51 -24.43 2.42
N THR A 225 3.27 -24.84 1.42
CA THR A 225 4.15 -26.03 1.46
C THR A 225 5.43 -25.77 2.24
N GLY A 226 5.59 -24.58 2.82
CA GLY A 226 6.78 -24.12 3.52
C GLY A 226 7.14 -24.97 4.75
N LYS A 227 8.38 -24.80 5.24
CA LYS A 227 8.89 -25.49 6.43
C LYS A 227 8.24 -24.96 7.70
N PRO A 228 7.93 -25.79 8.71
CA PRO A 228 7.48 -25.31 10.02
C PRO A 228 8.51 -24.39 10.65
N VAL A 229 8.07 -23.23 11.14
CA VAL A 229 8.91 -22.25 11.85
C VAL A 229 8.10 -21.66 13.00
N THR A 230 8.70 -21.64 14.18
CA THR A 230 8.04 -21.09 15.37
C THR A 230 8.56 -19.73 15.77
N GLN A 231 9.73 -19.33 15.25
CA GLN A 231 10.34 -18.03 15.56
C GLN A 231 11.25 -17.60 14.41
N VAL A 232 11.28 -16.27 14.17
CA VAL A 232 12.20 -15.65 13.23
C VAL A 232 12.67 -14.30 13.78
N GLY A 233 13.96 -14.00 13.62
CA GLY A 233 14.54 -12.70 13.91
C GLY A 233 14.95 -12.02 12.60
N VAL A 234 14.62 -10.72 12.48
CA VAL A 234 15.06 -9.89 11.35
C VAL A 234 16.04 -8.87 11.89
N LYS A 235 17.24 -8.84 11.34
CA LYS A 235 18.29 -7.91 11.78
C LYS A 235 18.47 -6.80 10.76
N PHE A 236 18.00 -5.60 11.07
CA PHE A 236 18.23 -4.42 10.26
C PHE A 236 19.59 -3.77 10.55
N SER A 237 19.99 -3.75 11.83
CA SER A 237 21.26 -3.16 12.29
C SER A 237 21.71 -3.81 13.60
N SER A 238 22.76 -3.27 14.22
CA SER A 238 23.14 -3.64 15.60
C SER A 238 22.13 -3.15 16.65
N PHE A 239 21.27 -2.17 16.32
CA PHE A 239 20.32 -1.54 17.23
C PHE A 239 18.87 -1.92 16.96
N SER A 240 18.55 -2.41 15.77
CA SER A 240 17.17 -2.66 15.33
C SER A 240 17.04 -4.05 14.73
N GLY A 241 16.13 -4.82 15.28
CA GLY A 241 15.87 -6.17 14.82
C GLY A 241 14.69 -6.79 15.56
N PRO A 242 13.48 -6.76 14.96
CA PRO A 242 12.34 -7.41 15.57
C PRO A 242 12.49 -8.92 15.59
N ASN A 243 11.95 -9.53 16.63
CA ASN A 243 11.71 -10.95 16.72
C ASN A 243 10.22 -11.22 16.59
N TRP A 244 9.89 -12.30 15.87
CA TRP A 244 8.52 -12.73 15.65
C TRP A 244 8.38 -14.17 16.10
N LYS A 245 7.39 -14.43 16.95
CA LYS A 245 7.08 -15.77 17.47
C LYS A 245 5.66 -16.16 17.05
N TRP A 246 5.52 -17.35 16.49
CA TRP A 246 4.21 -17.87 16.13
C TRP A 246 3.39 -18.22 17.36
N ASN A 247 2.20 -17.66 17.45
CA ASN A 247 1.17 -18.04 18.43
C ASN A 247 0.11 -18.86 17.70
N ALA A 248 0.06 -20.15 17.99
CA ALA A 248 -0.85 -21.08 17.31
C ALA A 248 -2.33 -20.89 17.75
N ALA A 249 -2.58 -20.38 18.96
CA ALA A 249 -3.92 -20.13 19.46
C ALA A 249 -4.58 -18.96 18.71
N ASP A 250 -3.84 -17.86 18.54
CA ASP A 250 -4.32 -16.66 17.87
C ASP A 250 -4.09 -16.69 16.34
N LYS A 251 -3.31 -17.67 15.85
CA LYS A 251 -2.85 -17.78 14.46
C LYS A 251 -2.15 -16.50 13.99
N MET A 252 -1.27 -15.96 14.84
CA MET A 252 -0.56 -14.71 14.58
C MET A 252 0.93 -14.84 14.88
N TRP A 253 1.72 -14.06 14.15
CA TRP A 253 3.12 -13.80 14.47
C TRP A 253 3.19 -12.62 15.41
N MET A 254 3.61 -12.88 16.66
CA MET A 254 3.69 -11.90 17.74
C MET A 254 5.05 -11.21 17.72
N ARG A 255 5.05 -9.87 17.68
CA ARG A 255 6.28 -9.06 17.60
C ARG A 255 6.90 -8.79 18.97
N SER A 256 8.23 -8.82 19.02
CA SER A 256 9.04 -8.38 20.17
C SER A 256 10.27 -7.61 19.67
N GLU A 257 10.79 -6.71 20.53
CA GLU A 257 12.08 -6.06 20.36
C GLU A 257 13.06 -6.66 21.38
N GLY A 258 14.00 -7.48 20.91
CA GLY A 258 14.72 -8.36 21.80
C GLY A 258 13.76 -9.29 22.55
N ILE A 259 13.76 -9.20 23.88
CA ILE A 259 12.82 -9.96 24.77
C ILE A 259 11.55 -9.20 25.14
N LYS A 260 11.48 -7.89 24.82
CA LYS A 260 10.33 -7.05 25.21
C LYS A 260 9.22 -7.17 24.19
N PRO A 261 7.96 -7.47 24.58
CA PRO A 261 6.82 -7.42 23.69
C PRO A 261 6.67 -6.03 23.07
N PHE A 262 6.36 -6.01 21.77
CA PHE A 262 5.96 -4.78 21.09
C PHE A 262 4.44 -4.62 21.28
N LEU A 263 4.01 -3.52 21.91
CA LEU A 263 2.63 -3.37 22.37
C LEU A 263 1.82 -2.44 21.47
N ASN A 264 0.54 -2.73 21.39
CA ASN A 264 -0.50 -1.83 20.91
C ASN A 264 -0.90 -0.83 22.01
N LYS A 265 -1.67 0.18 21.65
CA LYS A 265 -2.16 1.20 22.59
C LYS A 265 -3.03 0.65 23.73
N ASP A 266 -3.74 -0.42 23.48
CA ASP A 266 -4.58 -1.11 24.47
C ASP A 266 -3.78 -2.03 25.41
N GLY A 267 -2.47 -2.12 25.23
CA GLY A 267 -1.57 -2.97 26.00
C GLY A 267 -1.46 -4.41 25.53
N THR A 268 -2.19 -4.81 24.49
CA THR A 268 -2.03 -6.12 23.85
C THR A 268 -0.73 -6.18 23.07
N GLN A 269 -0.19 -7.37 22.87
CA GLN A 269 1.01 -7.53 22.04
C GLN A 269 0.64 -7.44 20.56
N PHE A 270 1.39 -6.61 19.81
CA PHE A 270 1.22 -6.48 18.38
C PHE A 270 1.54 -7.79 17.64
N GLY A 271 0.68 -8.16 16.71
CA GLY A 271 0.82 -9.36 15.89
C GLY A 271 0.29 -9.17 14.47
N THR A 272 0.65 -10.11 13.60
CA THR A 272 0.16 -10.17 12.21
C THR A 272 -0.06 -11.61 11.78
N ASN A 273 -1.04 -11.86 10.92
CA ASN A 273 -1.30 -13.21 10.38
C ASN A 273 -0.19 -13.65 9.42
N ASN A 274 0.31 -12.72 8.62
CA ASN A 274 1.32 -12.98 7.62
C ASN A 274 2.51 -12.04 7.81
N LEU A 275 3.72 -12.54 7.56
CA LEU A 275 4.95 -11.78 7.58
C LEU A 275 5.74 -12.09 6.32
N MET A 276 6.23 -11.05 5.65
CA MET A 276 7.14 -11.21 4.52
C MET A 276 8.48 -10.55 4.85
N ILE A 277 9.56 -11.32 4.68
CA ILE A 277 10.93 -10.83 4.83
C ILE A 277 11.54 -10.78 3.44
N ILE A 278 11.95 -9.58 3.01
CA ILE A 278 12.44 -9.32 1.66
C ILE A 278 13.93 -9.03 1.71
N GLU A 279 14.76 -9.79 1.00
CA GLU A 279 16.14 -9.41 0.76
C GLU A 279 16.20 -8.29 -0.28
N VAL A 280 16.78 -7.17 0.10
CA VAL A 280 16.92 -6.00 -0.75
C VAL A 280 18.35 -5.46 -0.67
N ARG A 281 18.79 -4.80 -1.74
CA ARG A 281 20.05 -4.09 -1.74
C ARG A 281 19.89 -2.75 -1.02
N GLU A 282 20.83 -2.42 -0.17
CA GLU A 282 20.97 -1.10 0.44
C GLU A 282 22.16 -0.35 -0.16
N ILE A 283 21.99 0.92 -0.45
CA ILE A 283 23.02 1.81 -0.99
C ILE A 283 23.04 3.13 -0.24
N ASP A 284 24.07 3.93 -0.43
CA ASP A 284 24.11 5.33 0.06
C ASP A 284 23.08 6.17 -0.71
N ALA A 285 22.27 6.95 0.01
CA ALA A 285 21.34 7.89 -0.59
C ALA A 285 22.03 9.06 -1.32
N GLY A 286 23.34 9.22 -1.13
CA GLY A 286 24.17 10.27 -1.76
C GLY A 286 24.00 11.64 -1.11
N TYR A 287 23.54 11.67 0.15
CA TYR A 287 23.52 12.88 0.99
C TYR A 287 23.65 12.50 2.46
N LYS A 288 23.99 13.45 3.30
CA LYS A 288 24.11 13.26 4.75
C LYS A 288 22.79 13.53 5.46
N GLY A 289 22.51 12.75 6.52
CA GLY A 289 21.39 13.00 7.42
C GLY A 289 21.56 14.33 8.20
N SER A 290 20.53 14.72 8.94
CA SER A 290 20.54 15.94 9.76
C SER A 290 21.67 15.97 10.80
N THR A 291 22.14 14.81 11.23
CA THR A 291 23.29 14.63 12.15
C THR A 291 24.62 14.42 11.43
N GLY A 292 24.68 14.59 10.10
CA GLY A 292 25.87 14.38 9.29
C GLY A 292 26.21 12.92 8.98
N GLY A 293 25.40 11.97 9.46
CA GLY A 293 25.62 10.54 9.28
C GLY A 293 25.19 10.00 7.89
N TYR A 294 25.53 8.74 7.66
CA TYR A 294 25.10 7.96 6.50
C TYR A 294 23.57 7.85 6.44
N VAL A 295 23.03 7.99 5.24
CA VAL A 295 21.58 7.79 4.96
C VAL A 295 21.42 6.56 4.11
N PRO A 296 20.84 5.46 4.66
CA PRO A 296 20.58 4.27 3.89
C PRO A 296 19.48 4.52 2.86
N ARG A 297 19.61 3.90 1.70
CA ARG A 297 18.58 3.87 0.67
C ARG A 297 18.32 2.43 0.27
N THR A 298 17.23 1.89 0.74
CA THR A 298 16.71 0.59 0.34
C THR A 298 16.25 0.63 -1.12
N VAL A 299 16.67 -0.35 -1.92
CA VAL A 299 16.32 -0.48 -3.34
C VAL A 299 15.24 -1.55 -3.48
N LEU A 300 13.98 -1.12 -3.56
CA LEU A 300 12.81 -2.00 -3.71
C LEU A 300 12.37 -2.08 -5.19
N THR A 301 13.33 -2.14 -6.11
CA THR A 301 13.10 -2.41 -7.53
C THR A 301 14.11 -3.44 -8.03
N GLY A 302 13.74 -4.22 -9.04
CA GLY A 302 14.51 -5.36 -9.53
C GLY A 302 13.89 -6.67 -9.10
N SER A 303 14.70 -7.59 -8.60
CA SER A 303 14.28 -8.91 -8.14
C SER A 303 15.19 -9.41 -7.03
N GLY A 304 14.74 -10.40 -6.27
CA GLY A 304 15.52 -11.02 -5.20
C GLY A 304 14.74 -12.14 -4.53
N ARG A 305 15.24 -12.59 -3.38
CA ARG A 305 14.60 -13.61 -2.54
C ARG A 305 13.73 -12.95 -1.47
N ALA A 306 12.69 -13.68 -1.06
CA ALA A 306 11.92 -13.35 0.11
C ALA A 306 11.41 -14.61 0.80
N TRP A 307 10.96 -14.46 2.03
CA TRP A 307 10.28 -15.51 2.79
C TRP A 307 8.92 -15.01 3.19
N VAL A 308 7.89 -15.79 2.88
CA VAL A 308 6.52 -15.56 3.35
C VAL A 308 6.25 -16.51 4.50
N LEU A 309 5.93 -15.94 5.67
CA LEU A 309 5.59 -16.66 6.87
C LEU A 309 4.10 -16.54 7.13
N SER A 310 3.40 -17.65 7.19
CA SER A 310 1.97 -17.74 7.46
C SER A 310 1.65 -19.07 8.13
N ASN A 311 0.68 -19.09 9.02
CA ASN A 311 0.25 -20.32 9.72
C ASN A 311 1.40 -21.14 10.35
N GLY A 312 2.40 -20.49 10.92
CA GLY A 312 3.56 -21.14 11.55
C GLY A 312 4.51 -21.83 10.54
N ARG A 313 4.47 -21.45 9.27
CA ARG A 313 5.31 -21.99 8.20
C ARG A 313 6.01 -20.88 7.45
N ALA A 314 7.20 -21.13 6.92
CA ALA A 314 7.95 -20.23 6.08
C ALA A 314 8.14 -20.82 4.68
N THR A 315 7.75 -20.09 3.67
CA THR A 315 7.90 -20.43 2.25
C THR A 315 8.89 -19.47 1.62
N GLU A 316 9.93 -19.97 0.99
CA GLU A 316 10.86 -19.16 0.19
C GLU A 316 10.20 -18.84 -1.16
N VAL A 317 10.30 -17.57 -1.57
CA VAL A 317 9.75 -17.06 -2.83
C VAL A 317 10.75 -16.12 -3.48
N ALA A 318 10.67 -15.95 -4.79
CA ALA A 318 11.32 -14.88 -5.51
C ALA A 318 10.37 -13.69 -5.66
N TRP A 319 10.87 -12.47 -5.49
CA TRP A 319 10.12 -11.27 -5.77
C TRP A 319 10.67 -10.56 -7.02
N ARG A 320 9.79 -9.88 -7.74
CA ARG A 320 10.13 -9.03 -8.88
C ARG A 320 9.28 -7.76 -8.85
N LYS A 321 9.92 -6.61 -8.95
CA LYS A 321 9.29 -5.30 -9.05
C LYS A 321 10.10 -4.45 -10.03
N PRO A 322 9.76 -4.48 -11.34
CA PRO A 322 10.62 -3.93 -12.40
C PRO A 322 10.76 -2.41 -12.33
N PHE A 323 9.71 -1.71 -11.88
CA PHE A 323 9.67 -0.26 -11.80
C PHE A 323 9.13 0.21 -10.44
N VAL A 324 9.35 1.47 -10.12
CA VAL A 324 8.92 2.08 -8.86
C VAL A 324 7.39 1.98 -8.69
N ASN A 325 6.64 2.23 -9.74
CA ASN A 325 5.18 2.16 -9.77
C ASN A 325 4.59 0.78 -10.11
N ALA A 326 5.41 -0.24 -10.35
CA ALA A 326 4.91 -1.59 -10.60
C ALA A 326 4.41 -2.24 -9.31
N GLN A 327 3.42 -3.11 -9.40
CA GLN A 327 3.09 -4.06 -8.33
C GLN A 327 4.26 -5.05 -8.16
N MET A 328 4.33 -5.69 -7.00
CA MET A 328 5.30 -6.75 -6.73
C MET A 328 4.74 -8.11 -7.16
N GLU A 329 5.45 -8.76 -8.04
CA GLU A 329 5.21 -10.15 -8.46
C GLU A 329 5.95 -11.09 -7.52
N LEU A 330 5.31 -12.20 -7.17
CA LEU A 330 5.92 -13.29 -6.39
C LEU A 330 5.85 -14.59 -7.17
N THR A 331 6.91 -15.37 -7.10
CA THR A 331 6.95 -16.74 -7.65
C THR A 331 7.51 -17.71 -6.60
N ASP A 332 7.05 -18.95 -6.64
CA ASP A 332 7.65 -20.02 -5.86
C ASP A 332 9.04 -20.42 -6.40
N THR A 333 9.72 -21.33 -5.73
CA THR A 333 11.05 -21.82 -6.13
C THR A 333 11.04 -22.61 -7.45
N SER A 334 9.88 -22.96 -7.97
CA SER A 334 9.69 -23.61 -9.27
C SER A 334 9.35 -22.63 -10.39
N GLY A 335 9.20 -21.32 -10.06
CA GLY A 335 8.86 -20.27 -11.00
C GLY A 335 7.36 -20.07 -11.22
N ASN A 336 6.48 -20.77 -10.50
CA ASN A 336 5.04 -20.57 -10.60
C ASN A 336 4.61 -19.30 -9.83
N PRO A 337 3.55 -18.61 -10.28
CA PRO A 337 3.00 -17.48 -9.54
C PRO A 337 2.64 -17.85 -8.10
N PHE A 338 3.07 -17.03 -7.15
CA PHE A 338 2.78 -17.19 -5.74
C PHE A 338 1.88 -16.03 -5.28
N THR A 339 0.79 -16.36 -4.60
CA THR A 339 -0.14 -15.37 -4.04
C THR A 339 0.08 -15.27 -2.53
N MET A 340 0.13 -14.04 -2.00
CA MET A 340 0.12 -13.81 -0.55
C MET A 340 -1.13 -14.44 0.07
N PRO A 341 -0.99 -15.23 1.15
CA PRO A 341 -2.10 -15.90 1.82
C PRO A 341 -3.03 -14.93 2.54
#